data_9f1dc24eb3a35f2bc2251cd63382a905
#
_entry.id   9f1dc24eb3a35f2bc2251cd63382a905
#
_cell.length_a   1.000
_cell.length_b   1.000
_cell.length_c   1.000
_cell.angle_alpha   90.00
_cell.angle_beta   90.00
_cell.angle_gamma   90.00
#
_symmetry.space_group_name_H-M   'P 1'
#
loop_
_entity.id
_entity.type
_entity.pdbx_description
1 polymer ?
#
loop_
_entity_poly.entity_id
_entity_poly.type
_entity_poly.pdbx_seq_one_letter_code
_entity_poly.pdbx_strand_id
1 'polypeptide(L)'
;MAFYLSVQPYFYSYLLVVQNESITAAGHITQTFSFTSTVTAILISFIIKYTQVYKPYIFTGTLIYILGIGLMIKYRTQGVSVAQIVGTQICLGIGGGMLNVPAQLGVQASTDHQHVAVATAVYLTAVEIGGAVGSAISGAIWGRNIPAKLREYLPAAMKGDVMAIYNSIDRARGFGEGSPERVAVDRAYQETMRILLVVAICVAVPLLPLSLLMGNYRLDGMGQGVKGRVIGGRVEEGRRSEEGGVKKGLAVWLRWPVKRKKRAVLESNLPEVGIDSHT
;
A
#
# COMPACT_ATOMS: atom_id res chain seq x y z
N MET A 1 -7.24 0.52 -1.45
CA MET A 1 -8.32 1.50 -1.34
C MET A 1 -7.83 2.91 -1.06
N ALA A 2 -7.13 3.20 0.03
CA ALA A 2 -6.66 4.57 0.34
C ALA A 2 -5.80 5.19 -0.76
N PHE A 3 -4.94 4.42 -1.44
CA PHE A 3 -4.15 4.86 -2.59
C PHE A 3 -5.04 5.32 -3.77
N TYR A 4 -6.07 4.56 -4.10
CA TYR A 4 -7.01 4.92 -5.17
C TYR A 4 -7.87 6.14 -4.84
N LEU A 5 -8.08 6.43 -3.56
CA LEU A 5 -8.75 7.64 -3.11
C LEU A 5 -7.83 8.87 -3.13
N SER A 6 -6.53 8.71 -2.85
CA SER A 6 -5.60 9.83 -2.66
C SER A 6 -4.76 10.18 -3.89
N VAL A 7 -4.42 9.21 -4.73
CA VAL A 7 -3.49 9.37 -5.87
C VAL A 7 -4.15 9.00 -7.20
N GLN A 8 -4.79 7.85 -7.29
CA GLN A 8 -5.44 7.36 -8.49
C GLN A 8 -6.96 7.56 -8.40
N PRO A 9 -7.66 7.81 -9.50
CA PRO A 9 -7.18 8.14 -10.85
C PRO A 9 -7.10 9.65 -11.12
N TYR A 10 -7.53 10.52 -10.18
CA TYR A 10 -7.83 11.93 -10.44
C TYR A 10 -6.68 12.91 -10.14
N PHE A 11 -5.60 12.44 -9.53
CA PHE A 11 -4.45 13.29 -9.21
C PHE A 11 -3.77 13.87 -10.46
N TYR A 12 -3.68 13.07 -11.53
CA TYR A 12 -3.14 13.53 -12.81
C TYR A 12 -3.96 14.70 -13.40
N SER A 13 -5.29 14.55 -13.42
CA SER A 13 -6.19 15.62 -13.88
C SER A 13 -6.08 16.89 -13.02
N TYR A 14 -5.93 16.72 -11.70
CA TYR A 14 -5.69 17.82 -10.78
C TYR A 14 -4.40 18.57 -11.10
N LEU A 15 -3.29 17.87 -11.38
CA LEU A 15 -2.02 18.50 -11.75
C LEU A 15 -2.11 19.27 -13.06
N LEU A 16 -2.81 18.74 -14.05
CA LEU A 16 -3.00 19.40 -15.33
C LEU A 16 -3.87 20.65 -15.22
N VAL A 17 -4.97 20.57 -14.46
CA VAL A 17 -5.96 21.66 -14.39
C VAL A 17 -5.55 22.71 -13.36
N VAL A 18 -5.30 22.30 -12.10
CA VAL A 18 -5.09 23.26 -10.99
C VAL A 18 -3.66 23.80 -10.95
N GLN A 19 -2.67 22.91 -11.15
CA GLN A 19 -1.26 23.30 -11.10
C GLN A 19 -0.71 23.78 -12.46
N ASN A 20 -1.53 23.69 -13.51
CA ASN A 20 -1.16 24.06 -14.88
C ASN A 20 0.13 23.37 -15.39
N GLU A 21 0.43 22.19 -14.88
CA GLU A 21 1.62 21.43 -15.26
C GLU A 21 1.54 20.89 -16.69
N SER A 22 2.71 20.67 -17.31
CA SER A 22 2.78 19.97 -18.59
C SER A 22 2.40 18.50 -18.42
N ILE A 23 1.94 17.87 -19.52
CA ILE A 23 1.58 16.46 -19.58
C ILE A 23 2.72 15.57 -19.04
N THR A 24 3.96 15.88 -19.47
CA THR A 24 5.16 15.17 -19.06
C THR A 24 5.46 15.35 -17.57
N ALA A 25 5.42 16.59 -17.06
CA ALA A 25 5.66 16.88 -15.65
C ALA A 25 4.59 16.23 -14.74
N ALA A 26 3.33 16.33 -15.10
CA ALA A 26 2.23 15.68 -14.38
C ALA A 26 2.40 14.15 -14.34
N GLY A 27 2.85 13.54 -15.44
CA GLY A 27 3.19 12.12 -15.51
C GLY A 27 4.31 11.74 -14.54
N HIS A 28 5.41 12.48 -14.53
CA HIS A 28 6.53 12.22 -13.61
C HIS A 28 6.12 12.40 -12.13
N ILE A 29 5.38 13.45 -11.81
CA ILE A 29 4.89 13.70 -10.45
C ILE A 29 3.99 12.54 -10.00
N THR A 30 3.09 12.06 -10.85
CA THR A 30 2.18 10.95 -10.51
C THR A 30 2.95 9.66 -10.28
N GLN A 31 4.00 9.39 -11.05
CA GLN A 31 4.83 8.18 -10.92
C GLN A 31 5.77 8.21 -9.70
N THR A 32 6.00 9.37 -9.09
CA THR A 32 6.90 9.51 -7.93
C THR A 32 6.49 8.59 -6.77
N PHE A 33 5.19 8.44 -6.52
CA PHE A 33 4.69 7.50 -5.50
C PHE A 33 5.13 6.06 -5.80
N SER A 34 4.86 5.58 -7.00
CA SER A 34 5.15 4.19 -7.40
C SER A 34 6.64 3.89 -7.35
N PHE A 35 7.47 4.81 -7.88
CA PHE A 35 8.92 4.70 -7.84
C PHE A 35 9.43 4.64 -6.40
N THR A 36 9.03 5.59 -5.55
CA THR A 36 9.46 5.65 -4.16
C THR A 36 9.00 4.42 -3.37
N SER A 37 7.77 3.97 -3.59
CA SER A 37 7.22 2.77 -2.95
C SER A 37 8.01 1.52 -3.32
N THR A 38 8.38 1.36 -4.60
CA THR A 38 9.18 0.22 -5.06
C THR A 38 10.58 0.24 -4.46
N VAL A 39 11.27 1.39 -4.49
CA VAL A 39 12.61 1.52 -3.88
C VAL A 39 12.56 1.22 -2.40
N THR A 40 11.58 1.78 -1.68
CA THR A 40 11.40 1.54 -0.25
C THR A 40 11.09 0.07 0.04
N ALA A 41 10.26 -0.58 -0.76
CA ALA A 41 9.94 -2.01 -0.62
C ALA A 41 11.20 -2.89 -0.75
N ILE A 42 12.09 -2.58 -1.70
CA ILE A 42 13.37 -3.28 -1.86
C ILE A 42 14.24 -3.09 -0.61
N LEU A 43 14.42 -1.84 -0.17
CA LEU A 43 15.24 -1.53 1.02
C LEU A 43 14.71 -2.23 2.28
N ILE A 44 13.41 -2.16 2.52
CA ILE A 44 12.75 -2.82 3.66
C ILE A 44 12.89 -4.34 3.57
N SER A 45 12.83 -4.94 2.39
CA SER A 45 13.05 -6.38 2.20
C SER A 45 14.43 -6.81 2.69
N PHE A 46 15.48 -6.04 2.36
CA PHE A 46 16.82 -6.29 2.90
C PHE A 46 16.87 -6.15 4.42
N ILE A 47 16.26 -5.10 4.98
CA ILE A 47 16.24 -4.90 6.43
C ILE A 47 15.49 -6.06 7.13
N ILE A 48 14.35 -6.50 6.60
CA ILE A 48 13.59 -7.64 7.15
C ILE A 48 14.40 -8.93 7.08
N LYS A 49 15.19 -9.14 6.02
CA LYS A 49 16.09 -10.29 5.92
C LYS A 49 17.06 -10.40 7.11
N TYR A 50 17.56 -9.26 7.60
CA TYR A 50 18.48 -9.23 8.75
C TYR A 50 17.77 -9.23 10.10
N THR A 51 16.65 -8.51 10.22
CA THR A 51 15.91 -8.37 11.50
C THR A 51 14.95 -9.52 11.77
N GLN A 52 14.54 -10.25 10.73
CA GLN A 52 13.62 -11.39 10.80
C GLN A 52 12.24 -11.05 11.42
N VAL A 53 11.88 -9.76 11.45
CA VAL A 53 10.60 -9.25 11.93
C VAL A 53 9.98 -8.32 10.89
N TYR A 54 8.65 -8.33 10.75
CA TYR A 54 7.94 -7.52 9.78
C TYR A 54 6.91 -6.55 10.40
N LYS A 55 6.36 -6.89 11.56
CA LYS A 55 5.31 -6.12 12.23
C LYS A 55 5.67 -4.65 12.52
N PRO A 56 6.87 -4.32 13.06
CA PRO A 56 7.21 -2.93 13.34
C PRO A 56 7.27 -2.07 12.07
N TYR A 57 7.65 -2.66 10.93
CA TYR A 57 7.69 -1.94 9.65
C TYR A 57 6.29 -1.65 9.12
N ILE A 58 5.33 -2.56 9.32
CA ILE A 58 3.91 -2.31 8.98
C ILE A 58 3.37 -1.16 9.83
N PHE A 59 3.64 -1.15 11.13
CA PHE A 59 3.15 -0.11 12.03
C PHE A 59 3.75 1.27 11.69
N THR A 60 5.08 1.37 11.56
CA THR A 60 5.76 2.62 11.20
C THR A 60 5.38 3.06 9.78
N GLY A 61 5.26 2.13 8.83
CA GLY A 61 4.80 2.40 7.48
C GLY A 61 3.39 2.97 7.45
N THR A 62 2.47 2.44 8.29
CA THR A 62 1.10 2.98 8.41
C THR A 62 1.10 4.41 8.93
N LEU A 63 1.93 4.72 9.95
CA LEU A 63 2.05 6.09 10.47
C LEU A 63 2.55 7.07 9.40
N ILE A 64 3.62 6.70 8.68
CA ILE A 64 4.18 7.51 7.60
C ILE A 64 3.16 7.68 6.47
N TYR A 65 2.41 6.62 6.13
CA TYR A 65 1.38 6.65 5.10
C TYR A 65 0.25 7.63 5.44
N ILE A 66 -0.27 7.57 6.67
CA ILE A 66 -1.31 8.49 7.18
C ILE A 66 -0.78 9.93 7.20
N LEU A 67 0.45 10.14 7.67
CA LEU A 67 1.11 11.44 7.65
C LEU A 67 1.24 11.97 6.21
N GLY A 68 1.61 11.12 5.25
CA GLY A 68 1.68 11.48 3.83
C GLY A 68 0.33 11.95 3.28
N ILE A 69 -0.78 11.25 3.57
CA ILE A 69 -2.13 11.69 3.17
C ILE A 69 -2.49 13.02 3.87
N GLY A 70 -2.17 13.17 5.16
CA GLY A 70 -2.40 14.40 5.91
C GLY A 70 -1.67 15.61 5.31
N LEU A 71 -0.41 15.43 4.93
CA LEU A 71 0.37 16.46 4.24
C LEU A 71 -0.24 16.83 2.89
N MET A 72 -0.80 15.87 2.16
CA MET A 72 -1.48 16.15 0.89
C MET A 72 -2.69 17.06 1.06
N ILE A 73 -3.43 16.98 2.17
CA ILE A 73 -4.56 17.89 2.43
C ILE A 73 -4.07 19.34 2.52
N LYS A 74 -2.88 19.54 3.13
CA LYS A 74 -2.29 20.87 3.27
C LYS A 74 -1.68 21.38 1.96
N TYR A 75 -1.00 20.52 1.22
CA TYR A 75 -0.18 20.90 0.06
C TYR A 75 -0.83 20.67 -1.30
N ARG A 76 -2.09 20.22 -1.37
CA ARG A 76 -2.86 20.19 -2.61
C ARG A 76 -3.78 21.43 -2.73
N THR A 77 -3.15 22.62 -2.72
CA THR A 77 -3.81 23.91 -2.90
C THR A 77 -3.12 24.69 -4.03
N GLN A 78 -3.76 25.75 -4.53
CA GLN A 78 -3.14 26.64 -5.52
C GLN A 78 -1.89 27.33 -4.94
N GLY A 79 -0.91 27.59 -5.81
CA GLY A 79 0.30 28.33 -5.45
C GLY A 79 1.32 27.53 -4.62
N VAL A 80 1.11 26.24 -4.44
CA VAL A 80 2.06 25.35 -3.78
C VAL A 80 3.15 24.93 -4.76
N SER A 81 4.41 24.95 -4.32
CA SER A 81 5.54 24.50 -5.14
C SER A 81 5.42 23.03 -5.52
N VAL A 82 5.80 22.70 -6.77
CA VAL A 82 5.90 21.31 -7.25
C VAL A 82 6.73 20.44 -6.32
N ALA A 83 7.82 20.99 -5.77
CA ALA A 83 8.67 20.28 -4.82
C ALA A 83 7.91 19.83 -3.56
N GLN A 84 6.96 20.63 -3.06
CA GLN A 84 6.13 20.25 -1.91
C GLN A 84 5.13 19.14 -2.28
N ILE A 85 4.56 19.20 -3.48
CA ILE A 85 3.68 18.15 -3.99
C ILE A 85 4.45 16.84 -4.14
N VAL A 86 5.62 16.87 -4.76
CA VAL A 86 6.52 15.71 -4.91
C VAL A 86 6.95 15.17 -3.55
N GLY A 87 7.29 16.05 -2.59
CA GLY A 87 7.62 15.64 -1.22
C GLY A 87 6.51 14.86 -0.53
N THR A 88 5.23 15.23 -0.76
CA THR A 88 4.10 14.45 -0.22
C THR A 88 3.98 13.08 -0.87
N GLN A 89 4.25 12.96 -2.17
CA GLN A 89 4.26 11.69 -2.90
C GLN A 89 5.38 10.78 -2.41
N ILE A 90 6.57 11.33 -2.14
CA ILE A 90 7.70 10.60 -1.56
C ILE A 90 7.34 10.08 -0.17
N CYS A 91 6.81 10.93 0.70
CA CYS A 91 6.39 10.54 2.04
C CYS A 91 5.36 9.39 2.00
N LEU A 92 4.33 9.53 1.14
CA LEU A 92 3.33 8.49 0.94
C LEU A 92 3.92 7.20 0.37
N GLY A 93 4.85 7.32 -0.59
CA GLY A 93 5.53 6.19 -1.22
C GLY A 93 6.39 5.39 -0.23
N ILE A 94 7.10 6.08 0.69
CA ILE A 94 7.85 5.43 1.77
C ILE A 94 6.89 4.60 2.64
N GLY A 95 5.79 5.20 3.10
CA GLY A 95 4.77 4.49 3.87
C GLY A 95 4.18 3.30 3.12
N GLY A 96 3.85 3.46 1.83
CA GLY A 96 3.31 2.42 0.97
C GLY A 96 4.26 1.23 0.77
N GLY A 97 5.55 1.49 0.53
CA GLY A 97 6.59 0.46 0.39
C GLY A 97 6.82 -0.32 1.69
N MET A 98 6.74 0.37 2.84
CA MET A 98 6.83 -0.26 4.17
C MET A 98 5.60 -1.09 4.53
N LEU A 99 4.47 -0.90 3.85
CA LEU A 99 3.25 -1.66 4.09
C LEU A 99 3.16 -2.90 3.21
N ASN A 100 3.40 -2.76 1.92
CA ASN A 100 3.05 -3.77 0.92
C ASN A 100 3.81 -5.09 1.12
N VAL A 101 5.14 -5.06 1.08
CA VAL A 101 5.97 -6.27 1.21
C VAL A 101 5.87 -6.91 2.60
N PRO A 102 5.98 -6.15 3.72
CA PRO A 102 5.86 -6.76 5.03
C PRO A 102 4.48 -7.36 5.32
N ALA A 103 3.39 -6.77 4.79
CA ALA A 103 2.05 -7.33 4.94
C ALA A 103 1.91 -8.67 4.21
N GLN A 104 2.41 -8.76 2.97
CA GLN A 104 2.43 -10.00 2.21
C GLN A 104 3.26 -11.08 2.91
N LEU A 105 4.45 -10.73 3.40
CA LEU A 105 5.29 -11.64 4.20
C LEU A 105 4.57 -12.12 5.46
N GLY A 106 3.83 -11.23 6.13
CA GLY A 106 3.04 -11.60 7.31
C GLY A 106 1.97 -12.65 7.01
N VAL A 107 1.28 -12.52 5.87
CA VAL A 107 0.30 -13.52 5.40
C VAL A 107 0.98 -14.84 5.07
N GLN A 108 2.09 -14.82 4.35
CA GLN A 108 2.86 -16.02 4.01
C GLN A 108 3.41 -16.71 5.26
N ALA A 109 3.86 -15.94 6.25
CA ALA A 109 4.38 -16.44 7.52
C ALA A 109 3.32 -17.07 8.43
N SER A 110 2.05 -16.74 8.23
CA SER A 110 0.94 -17.27 9.02
C SER A 110 0.45 -18.65 8.55
N THR A 111 0.85 -19.09 7.35
CA THR A 111 0.40 -20.31 6.69
C THR A 111 1.48 -21.38 6.63
N ASP A 112 1.09 -22.64 6.41
CA ASP A 112 2.02 -23.74 6.16
C ASP A 112 2.53 -23.70 4.71
N HIS A 113 3.70 -24.30 4.45
CA HIS A 113 4.34 -24.28 3.13
C HIS A 113 3.45 -24.72 1.97
N GLN A 114 2.57 -25.69 2.21
CA GLN A 114 1.65 -26.21 1.18
C GLN A 114 0.59 -25.19 0.77
N HIS A 115 0.25 -24.23 1.63
CA HIS A 115 -0.81 -23.25 1.44
C HIS A 115 -0.31 -21.81 1.14
N VAL A 116 1.01 -21.59 1.10
CA VAL A 116 1.60 -20.25 0.86
C VAL A 116 1.13 -19.65 -0.47
N ALA A 117 1.06 -20.46 -1.54
CA ALA A 117 0.61 -19.99 -2.84
C ALA A 117 -0.85 -19.53 -2.80
N VAL A 118 -1.73 -20.30 -2.16
CA VAL A 118 -3.14 -19.97 -2.00
C VAL A 118 -3.32 -18.74 -1.13
N ALA A 119 -2.61 -18.64 0.00
CA ALA A 119 -2.66 -17.47 0.88
C ALA A 119 -2.18 -16.19 0.18
N THR A 120 -1.13 -16.30 -0.64
CA THR A 120 -0.64 -15.18 -1.46
C THR A 120 -1.68 -14.76 -2.49
N ALA A 121 -2.33 -15.71 -3.18
CA ALA A 121 -3.38 -15.42 -4.14
C ALA A 121 -4.59 -14.71 -3.49
N VAL A 122 -5.04 -15.19 -2.32
CA VAL A 122 -6.12 -14.56 -1.55
C VAL A 122 -5.73 -13.14 -1.11
N TYR A 123 -4.50 -12.93 -0.63
CA TYR A 123 -4.00 -11.60 -0.27
C TYR A 123 -4.03 -10.65 -1.47
N LEU A 124 -3.48 -11.05 -2.62
CA LEU A 124 -3.45 -10.21 -3.82
C LEU A 124 -4.87 -9.91 -4.32
N THR A 125 -5.77 -10.91 -4.32
CA THR A 125 -7.18 -10.70 -4.67
C THR A 125 -7.85 -9.68 -3.75
N ALA A 126 -7.61 -9.75 -2.44
CA ALA A 126 -8.14 -8.77 -1.49
C ALA A 126 -7.58 -7.35 -1.74
N VAL A 127 -6.30 -7.23 -2.12
CA VAL A 127 -5.70 -5.93 -2.52
C VAL A 127 -6.39 -5.35 -3.74
N GLU A 128 -6.65 -6.16 -4.79
CA GLU A 128 -7.33 -5.74 -6.01
C GLU A 128 -8.80 -5.36 -5.76
N ILE A 129 -9.52 -6.14 -4.95
CA ILE A 129 -10.88 -5.78 -4.53
C ILE A 129 -10.88 -4.42 -3.80
N GLY A 130 -9.93 -4.21 -2.89
CA GLY A 130 -9.76 -2.92 -2.21
C GLY A 130 -9.47 -1.78 -3.18
N GLY A 131 -8.70 -2.03 -4.23
CA GLY A 131 -8.43 -1.11 -5.33
C GLY A 131 -9.70 -0.75 -6.10
N ALA A 132 -10.45 -1.76 -6.52
CA ALA A 132 -11.71 -1.59 -7.26
C ALA A 132 -12.75 -0.78 -6.46
N VAL A 133 -12.93 -1.10 -5.18
CA VAL A 133 -13.81 -0.34 -4.27
C VAL A 133 -13.35 1.11 -4.14
N GLY A 134 -12.02 1.33 -3.97
CA GLY A 134 -11.44 2.68 -3.90
C GLY A 134 -11.68 3.49 -5.18
N SER A 135 -11.50 2.87 -6.34
CA SER A 135 -11.77 3.49 -7.65
C SER A 135 -13.25 3.84 -7.84
N ALA A 136 -14.15 2.94 -7.45
CA ALA A 136 -15.59 3.17 -7.54
C ALA A 136 -16.03 4.35 -6.65
N ILE A 137 -15.56 4.41 -5.40
CA ILE A 137 -15.88 5.50 -4.48
C ILE A 137 -15.29 6.82 -4.98
N SER A 138 -14.02 6.82 -5.42
CA SER A 138 -13.39 8.04 -5.95
C SER A 138 -14.09 8.53 -7.21
N GLY A 139 -14.53 7.62 -8.09
CA GLY A 139 -15.30 7.92 -9.28
C GLY A 139 -16.66 8.55 -8.97
N ALA A 140 -17.38 7.98 -8.00
CA ALA A 140 -18.67 8.51 -7.56
C ALA A 140 -18.55 9.92 -6.94
N ILE A 141 -17.52 10.12 -6.08
CA ILE A 141 -17.26 11.44 -5.47
C ILE A 141 -16.90 12.44 -6.54
N TRP A 142 -15.98 12.11 -7.46
CA TRP A 142 -15.54 12.99 -8.54
C TRP A 142 -16.68 13.37 -9.48
N GLY A 143 -17.40 12.37 -10.01
CA GLY A 143 -18.48 12.56 -10.98
C GLY A 143 -19.66 13.35 -10.42
N ARG A 144 -19.91 13.27 -9.11
CA ARG A 144 -20.97 14.03 -8.45
C ARG A 144 -20.53 15.44 -8.07
N ASN A 145 -19.35 15.58 -7.45
CA ASN A 145 -18.95 16.85 -6.85
C ASN A 145 -18.45 17.86 -7.87
N ILE A 146 -17.65 17.46 -8.87
CA ILE A 146 -17.11 18.41 -9.85
C ILE A 146 -18.22 19.14 -10.61
N PRO A 147 -19.20 18.45 -11.26
CA PRO A 147 -20.28 19.16 -11.95
C PRO A 147 -21.15 20.00 -11.00
N ALA A 148 -21.40 19.54 -9.78
CA ALA A 148 -22.18 20.28 -8.80
C ALA A 148 -21.48 21.59 -8.40
N LYS A 149 -20.18 21.53 -8.09
CA LYS A 149 -19.38 22.70 -7.70
C LYS A 149 -19.12 23.64 -8.88
N LEU A 150 -18.96 23.12 -10.09
CA LEU A 150 -18.88 23.97 -11.29
C LEU A 150 -20.19 24.77 -11.50
N ARG A 151 -21.35 24.13 -11.29
CA ARG A 151 -22.65 24.86 -11.35
C ARG A 151 -22.77 25.94 -10.28
N GLU A 152 -22.18 25.71 -9.11
CA GLU A 152 -22.19 26.66 -7.99
C GLU A 152 -21.27 27.86 -8.27
N TYR A 153 -20.03 27.61 -8.71
CA TYR A 153 -18.96 28.61 -8.76
C TYR A 153 -18.84 29.34 -10.10
N LEU A 154 -19.27 28.71 -11.22
CA LEU A 154 -19.16 29.31 -12.53
C LEU A 154 -20.12 30.54 -12.67
N PRO A 155 -19.69 31.58 -13.37
CA PRO A 155 -20.56 32.71 -13.75
C PRO A 155 -21.84 32.23 -14.47
N ALA A 156 -22.92 32.97 -14.29
CA ALA A 156 -24.23 32.58 -14.83
C ALA A 156 -24.21 32.30 -16.34
N ALA A 157 -23.42 33.05 -17.10
CA ALA A 157 -23.28 32.88 -18.55
C ALA A 157 -22.69 31.54 -18.95
N MET A 158 -21.85 30.91 -18.10
CA MET A 158 -21.14 29.66 -18.40
C MET A 158 -21.77 28.43 -17.76
N LYS A 159 -22.87 28.59 -17.02
CA LYS A 159 -23.53 27.42 -16.35
C LYS A 159 -24.10 26.39 -17.31
N GLY A 160 -24.36 26.77 -18.58
CA GLY A 160 -24.75 25.84 -19.64
C GLY A 160 -23.62 24.89 -20.06
N ASP A 161 -22.37 25.30 -19.92
CA ASP A 161 -21.18 24.58 -20.40
C ASP A 161 -20.53 23.66 -19.36
N VAL A 162 -21.11 23.51 -18.17
CA VAL A 162 -20.58 22.71 -17.06
C VAL A 162 -20.16 21.31 -17.51
N MET A 163 -21.00 20.60 -18.26
CA MET A 163 -20.69 19.23 -18.71
C MET A 163 -19.59 19.21 -19.77
N ALA A 164 -19.51 20.25 -20.61
CA ALA A 164 -18.45 20.39 -21.60
C ALA A 164 -17.08 20.64 -20.93
N ILE A 165 -17.06 21.45 -19.87
CA ILE A 165 -15.86 21.71 -19.04
C ILE A 165 -15.46 20.44 -18.26
N TYR A 166 -16.43 19.73 -17.68
CA TYR A 166 -16.18 18.49 -16.95
C TYR A 166 -15.59 17.38 -17.82
N ASN A 167 -16.08 17.23 -19.04
CA ASN A 167 -15.70 16.16 -19.96
C ASN A 167 -14.39 16.44 -20.73
N SER A 168 -13.86 17.67 -20.68
CA SER A 168 -12.64 18.06 -21.40
C SER A 168 -11.67 18.80 -20.51
N ILE A 169 -10.51 18.19 -20.28
CA ILE A 169 -9.39 18.82 -19.55
C ILE A 169 -8.91 20.06 -20.30
N ASP A 170 -8.87 20.03 -21.63
CA ASP A 170 -8.44 21.18 -22.45
C ASP A 170 -9.38 22.36 -22.29
N ARG A 171 -10.69 22.14 -22.24
CA ARG A 171 -11.65 23.22 -21.93
C ARG A 171 -11.47 23.74 -20.51
N ALA A 172 -11.29 22.87 -19.52
CA ALA A 172 -11.06 23.27 -18.14
C ALA A 172 -9.78 24.11 -17.98
N ARG A 173 -8.74 23.83 -18.78
CA ARG A 173 -7.47 24.59 -18.81
C ARG A 173 -7.53 25.84 -19.69
N GLY A 174 -8.43 25.91 -20.66
CA GLY A 174 -8.49 26.95 -21.69
C GLY A 174 -8.84 28.34 -21.19
N PHE A 175 -9.28 28.46 -19.93
CA PHE A 175 -9.55 29.75 -19.32
C PHE A 175 -8.26 30.47 -18.91
N GLY A 176 -8.19 31.79 -19.18
CA GLY A 176 -7.02 32.60 -18.80
C GLY A 176 -6.77 32.59 -17.30
N GLU A 177 -5.50 32.62 -16.91
CA GLU A 177 -5.11 32.67 -15.51
C GLU A 177 -5.73 33.89 -14.83
N GLY A 178 -6.35 33.72 -13.67
CA GLY A 178 -7.02 34.76 -12.92
C GLY A 178 -8.45 35.11 -13.40
N SER A 179 -8.95 34.48 -14.47
CA SER A 179 -10.35 34.65 -14.88
C SER A 179 -11.31 34.06 -13.84
N PRO A 180 -12.52 34.61 -13.67
CA PRO A 180 -13.53 34.08 -12.75
C PRO A 180 -13.85 32.62 -13.03
N GLU A 181 -13.85 32.22 -14.30
CA GLU A 181 -14.09 30.85 -14.75
C GLU A 181 -12.96 29.90 -14.28
N ARG A 182 -11.69 30.35 -14.43
CA ARG A 182 -10.53 29.60 -14.00
C ARG A 182 -10.54 29.38 -12.49
N VAL A 183 -10.78 30.44 -11.72
CA VAL A 183 -10.88 30.35 -10.26
C VAL A 183 -12.00 29.39 -9.82
N ALA A 184 -13.14 29.42 -10.52
CA ALA A 184 -14.25 28.51 -10.25
C ALA A 184 -13.88 27.05 -10.50
N VAL A 185 -13.19 26.76 -11.62
CA VAL A 185 -12.71 25.42 -11.96
C VAL A 185 -11.70 24.92 -10.93
N ASP A 186 -10.68 25.71 -10.64
CA ASP A 186 -9.62 25.35 -9.71
C ASP A 186 -10.17 25.08 -8.31
N ARG A 187 -11.12 25.91 -7.84
CA ARG A 187 -11.79 25.72 -6.56
C ARG A 187 -12.62 24.43 -6.54
N ALA A 188 -13.37 24.13 -7.58
CA ALA A 188 -14.16 22.91 -7.67
C ALA A 188 -13.27 21.66 -7.59
N TYR A 189 -12.13 21.66 -8.30
CA TYR A 189 -11.15 20.58 -8.26
C TYR A 189 -10.48 20.41 -6.90
N GLN A 190 -10.02 21.53 -6.28
CA GLN A 190 -9.38 21.51 -4.97
C GLN A 190 -10.29 20.97 -3.87
N GLU A 191 -11.53 21.46 -3.81
CA GLU A 191 -12.48 21.02 -2.80
C GLU A 191 -12.86 19.54 -2.97
N THR A 192 -13.02 19.08 -4.22
CA THR A 192 -13.29 17.66 -4.50
C THR A 192 -12.11 16.79 -4.11
N MET A 193 -10.87 17.22 -4.45
CA MET A 193 -9.66 16.51 -4.01
C MET A 193 -9.52 16.46 -2.49
N ARG A 194 -9.88 17.54 -1.79
CA ARG A 194 -9.88 17.56 -0.33
C ARG A 194 -10.83 16.51 0.26
N ILE A 195 -12.03 16.38 -0.32
CA ILE A 195 -12.99 15.34 0.10
C ILE A 195 -12.40 13.95 -0.08
N LEU A 196 -11.79 13.67 -1.24
CA LEU A 196 -11.14 12.37 -1.51
C LEU A 196 -10.03 12.06 -0.50
N LEU A 197 -9.20 13.05 -0.15
CA LEU A 197 -8.14 12.89 0.84
C LEU A 197 -8.67 12.65 2.26
N VAL A 198 -9.75 13.32 2.65
CA VAL A 198 -10.40 13.08 3.94
C VAL A 198 -10.96 11.65 4.01
N VAL A 199 -11.63 11.19 2.96
CA VAL A 199 -12.11 9.80 2.89
C VAL A 199 -10.93 8.82 2.91
N ALA A 200 -9.83 9.13 2.23
CA ALA A 200 -8.62 8.31 2.25
C ALA A 200 -8.02 8.17 3.66
N ILE A 201 -7.98 9.25 4.45
CA ILE A 201 -7.54 9.20 5.86
C ILE A 201 -8.48 8.34 6.69
N CYS A 202 -9.80 8.54 6.56
CA CYS A 202 -10.79 7.75 7.30
C CYS A 202 -10.62 6.24 7.05
N VAL A 203 -10.23 5.86 5.83
CA VAL A 203 -9.94 4.46 5.47
C VAL A 203 -8.57 4.00 5.96
N ALA A 204 -7.59 4.90 6.02
CA ALA A 204 -6.22 4.57 6.43
C ALA A 204 -6.05 4.46 7.95
N VAL A 205 -6.75 5.28 8.75
CA VAL A 205 -6.63 5.29 10.21
C VAL A 205 -6.93 3.92 10.86
N PRO A 206 -7.95 3.15 10.46
CA PRO A 206 -8.19 1.80 11.00
C PRO A 206 -7.04 0.81 10.79
N LEU A 207 -6.13 1.06 9.84
CA LEU A 207 -4.95 0.21 9.65
C LEU A 207 -4.00 0.24 10.86
N LEU A 208 -3.98 1.33 11.65
CA LEU A 208 -3.14 1.42 12.85
C LEU A 208 -3.52 0.35 13.90
N PRO A 209 -4.74 0.30 14.44
CA PRO A 209 -5.11 -0.74 15.38
C PRO A 209 -5.02 -2.13 14.75
N LEU A 210 -5.36 -2.30 13.47
CA LEU A 210 -5.25 -3.58 12.77
C LEU A 210 -3.79 -4.06 12.69
N SER A 211 -2.83 -3.15 12.45
CA SER A 211 -1.41 -3.49 12.43
C SER A 211 -0.90 -3.96 13.80
N LEU A 212 -1.46 -3.44 14.89
CA LEU A 212 -1.14 -3.88 16.25
C LEU A 212 -1.72 -5.26 16.57
N LEU A 213 -2.92 -5.56 16.07
CA LEU A 213 -3.58 -6.87 16.25
C LEU A 213 -2.92 -7.99 15.43
N MET A 214 -2.18 -7.64 14.39
CA MET A 214 -1.50 -8.61 13.53
C MET A 214 -0.49 -9.45 14.33
N GLY A 215 -0.49 -10.77 14.12
CA GLY A 215 0.47 -11.69 14.73
C GLY A 215 1.90 -11.37 14.28
N ASN A 216 2.86 -11.40 15.22
CA ASN A 216 4.27 -11.21 14.88
C ASN A 216 4.96 -12.57 14.87
N TYR A 217 5.18 -13.14 13.68
CA TYR A 217 5.90 -14.39 13.50
C TYR A 217 7.36 -14.09 13.15
N ARG A 218 8.29 -14.83 13.75
CA ARG A 218 9.71 -14.75 13.34
C ARG A 218 9.93 -15.57 12.09
N LEU A 219 10.66 -15.00 11.14
CA LEU A 219 10.94 -15.63 9.85
C LEU A 219 12.09 -16.64 9.93
N ASP A 220 12.92 -16.58 10.97
CA ASP A 220 14.07 -17.49 11.19
C ASP A 220 13.67 -18.95 11.48
N GLY A 221 12.43 -19.21 11.89
CA GLY A 221 11.92 -20.55 12.15
C GLY A 221 11.31 -21.26 10.94
N MET A 222 11.19 -20.56 9.80
CA MET A 222 10.65 -21.12 8.55
C MET A 222 11.78 -21.72 7.71
N GLY A 223 12.45 -22.74 8.22
CA GLY A 223 13.40 -23.52 7.42
C GLY A 223 12.68 -24.07 6.19
N GLN A 224 13.16 -23.73 5.01
CA GLN A 224 12.77 -24.36 3.74
C GLN A 224 13.28 -25.81 3.69
N GLY A 225 12.94 -26.60 4.69
CA GLY A 225 13.12 -28.02 4.63
C GLY A 225 12.10 -28.59 3.66
N VAL A 226 12.39 -28.56 2.37
CA VAL A 226 11.71 -29.41 1.39
C VAL A 226 11.99 -30.85 1.83
N LYS A 227 11.09 -31.44 2.58
CA LYS A 227 11.06 -32.88 2.80
C LYS A 227 10.53 -33.52 1.50
N GLY A 228 11.31 -33.37 0.43
CA GLY A 228 11.11 -34.14 -0.79
C GLY A 228 11.66 -35.54 -0.56
N ARG A 229 10.81 -36.58 -0.63
CA ARG A 229 11.26 -37.96 -0.87
C ARG A 229 11.82 -37.97 -2.29
N VAL A 230 13.14 -37.91 -2.41
CA VAL A 230 13.80 -38.17 -3.69
C VAL A 230 13.61 -39.64 -3.98
N ILE A 231 12.82 -39.99 -4.99
CA ILE A 231 12.68 -41.36 -5.46
C ILE A 231 14.06 -41.74 -6.03
N GLY A 232 14.82 -42.59 -5.29
CA GLY A 232 16.07 -43.15 -5.72
C GLY A 232 17.38 -42.53 -5.18
N GLY A 233 17.35 -41.62 -4.19
CA GLY A 233 18.56 -41.01 -3.62
C GLY A 233 18.71 -41.23 -2.10
N ARG A 234 19.97 -41.46 -1.66
CA ARG A 234 20.37 -41.50 -0.25
C ARG A 234 19.97 -40.20 0.44
N VAL A 235 19.37 -40.30 1.63
CA VAL A 235 19.14 -39.19 2.54
C VAL A 235 20.50 -38.73 3.06
N GLU A 236 21.05 -37.64 2.56
CA GLU A 236 22.11 -36.90 3.25
C GLU A 236 21.50 -36.12 4.40
N GLU A 237 21.81 -36.51 5.62
CA GLU A 237 21.55 -35.71 6.81
C GLU A 237 22.29 -34.38 6.69
N GLY A 238 21.53 -33.30 6.43
CA GLY A 238 22.06 -31.95 6.27
C GLY A 238 22.79 -31.52 7.53
N ARG A 239 24.09 -31.34 7.36
CA ARG A 239 25.02 -30.72 8.30
C ARG A 239 24.41 -29.43 8.87
N ARG A 240 24.14 -29.40 10.18
CA ARG A 240 23.86 -28.15 10.93
C ARG A 240 25.07 -27.24 10.80
N SER A 241 24.99 -26.21 9.98
CA SER A 241 25.93 -25.11 10.05
C SER A 241 25.58 -24.27 11.29
N GLU A 242 26.39 -24.40 12.31
CA GLU A 242 26.50 -23.46 13.42
C GLU A 242 27.11 -22.17 12.88
N GLU A 243 26.28 -21.21 12.52
CA GLU A 243 26.68 -19.79 12.48
C GLU A 243 26.00 -19.06 13.63
N GLY A 244 26.48 -19.34 14.81
CA GLY A 244 26.25 -18.56 16.02
C GLY A 244 27.28 -17.45 16.13
N GLY A 245 26.82 -16.23 16.19
CA GLY A 245 27.61 -15.15 16.72
C GLY A 245 27.84 -13.98 15.77
N VAL A 246 26.92 -13.06 15.69
CA VAL A 246 27.07 -11.57 15.65
C VAL A 246 25.67 -10.94 15.53
N LYS A 247 24.74 -11.12 16.43
CA LYS A 247 23.42 -10.45 16.39
C LYS A 247 22.81 -10.14 17.77
N LYS A 248 23.64 -9.80 18.77
CA LYS A 248 23.07 -9.42 20.08
C LYS A 248 22.90 -7.91 20.31
N GLY A 249 23.33 -7.05 19.38
CA GLY A 249 23.36 -5.59 19.61
C GLY A 249 22.12 -4.80 19.20
N LEU A 250 21.39 -5.19 18.14
CA LEU A 250 20.27 -4.40 17.62
C LEU A 250 18.87 -4.86 18.09
N ALA A 251 18.77 -6.06 18.65
CA ALA A 251 17.50 -6.68 19.05
C ALA A 251 16.91 -6.15 20.37
N VAL A 252 17.66 -5.31 21.11
CA VAL A 252 17.23 -4.81 22.43
C VAL A 252 16.18 -3.70 22.32
N TRP A 253 16.14 -2.95 21.23
CA TRP A 253 15.24 -1.81 21.05
C TRP A 253 13.83 -2.14 20.52
N LEU A 254 13.61 -3.36 20.01
CA LEU A 254 12.33 -3.77 19.45
C LEU A 254 11.76 -5.00 20.18
N ARG A 255 11.65 -4.97 21.50
CA ARG A 255 10.98 -6.01 22.28
C ARG A 255 9.45 -5.97 22.12
N TRP A 256 8.98 -6.24 20.91
CA TRP A 256 7.58 -6.53 20.65
C TRP A 256 7.32 -8.00 20.96
N PRO A 257 6.20 -8.37 21.61
CA PRO A 257 5.92 -9.76 21.95
C PRO A 257 5.81 -10.62 20.68
N VAL A 258 6.78 -11.50 20.48
CA VAL A 258 6.82 -12.44 19.35
C VAL A 258 6.16 -13.75 19.74
N LYS A 259 5.09 -14.12 19.05
CA LYS A 259 4.48 -15.47 19.23
C LYS A 259 5.32 -16.50 18.47
N ARG A 260 5.93 -17.43 19.19
CA ARG A 260 6.50 -18.64 18.58
C ARG A 260 5.36 -19.59 18.23
N LYS A 261 5.24 -19.99 16.96
CA LYS A 261 4.33 -21.07 16.55
C LYS A 261 4.82 -22.36 17.22
N LYS A 262 4.10 -22.89 18.22
CA LYS A 262 4.39 -24.21 18.76
C LYS A 262 4.23 -25.20 17.61
N ARG A 263 5.28 -25.97 17.30
CA ARG A 263 5.17 -27.15 16.44
C ARG A 263 4.16 -28.08 17.15
N ALA A 264 3.00 -28.29 16.57
CA ALA A 264 2.18 -29.44 16.89
C ALA A 264 2.95 -30.66 16.34
N VAL A 265 3.63 -31.33 17.23
CA VAL A 265 4.13 -32.68 16.96
C VAL A 265 2.86 -33.55 16.95
N LEU A 266 2.36 -33.81 15.76
CA LEU A 266 1.42 -34.90 15.53
C LEU A 266 2.25 -36.20 15.69
N GLU A 267 2.35 -36.71 16.90
CA GLU A 267 2.57 -38.13 17.13
C GLU A 267 1.32 -38.84 16.59
N SER A 268 1.33 -39.14 15.30
CA SER A 268 0.38 -40.12 14.75
C SER A 268 0.80 -41.48 15.23
N ASN A 269 0.01 -42.09 16.13
CA ASN A 269 -0.02 -43.50 16.42
C ASN A 269 -0.01 -44.28 15.11
N LEU A 270 1.13 -44.86 14.78
CA LEU A 270 1.21 -45.93 13.79
C LEU A 270 0.78 -47.23 14.51
N PRO A 271 -0.19 -47.98 14.00
CA PRO A 271 -0.46 -49.32 14.52
C PRO A 271 0.75 -50.22 14.22
N GLU A 272 1.26 -50.88 15.26
CA GLU A 272 2.20 -51.95 15.12
C GLU A 272 1.57 -53.07 14.26
N VAL A 273 2.11 -53.28 13.08
CA VAL A 273 1.85 -54.47 12.29
C VAL A 273 2.72 -55.55 12.86
N GLY A 274 2.14 -56.41 13.69
CA GLY A 274 2.75 -57.67 14.12
C GLY A 274 3.03 -58.54 12.89
N ILE A 275 4.33 -58.83 12.71
CA ILE A 275 4.76 -59.92 11.80
C ILE A 275 4.80 -61.16 12.61
N ASP A 276 3.75 -61.99 12.54
CA ASP A 276 3.77 -63.36 12.99
C ASP A 276 4.70 -64.21 12.11
N SER A 277 5.77 -64.67 12.73
CA SER A 277 6.64 -65.71 12.19
C SER A 277 5.99 -67.07 12.45
N HIS A 278 5.40 -67.72 11.46
CA HIS A 278 5.20 -69.16 11.47
C HIS A 278 5.43 -69.79 10.10
N THR A 279 6.42 -70.68 10.13
CA THR A 279 6.80 -71.79 9.22
C THR A 279 7.22 -71.40 7.79
#